data_cbce174f05f691c5dab184e052630c19
#
_entry.id   cbce174f05f691c5dab184e052630c19
#
_cell.length_a   1.000
_cell.length_b   1.000
_cell.length_c   1.000
_cell.angle_alpha   90.00
_cell.angle_beta   90.00
_cell.angle_gamma   90.00
#
_symmetry.space_group_name_H-M   'P 1'
#
loop_
_entity.id
_entity.type
_entity.pdbx_description
1 polymer ?
#
loop_
_entity_poly.entity_id
_entity_poly.type
_entity_poly.pdbx_seq_one_letter_code
_entity_poly.pdbx_strand_id
1 'polypeptide(L)'
;MKRIAFVAPWYGDNIPGGAEAALRGITDHLFAAGMDIEILTTTVEKFTADWNKDFYKPGSYTSKNGIPIRRFKIRKRNTAAFDAVNAKLIQKSGLTLINSPDLYDYIRENRAQYSCFVFIPYMFGTTYWGVQACPGQAVLIPCFHDESYAHMKTFRTVYSEVAGML
;
A
#
# COMPACT_ATOMS: atom_id res chain seq x y z
N MET A 1 -3.95 23.45 -2.76
CA MET A 1 -4.61 22.11 -2.94
C MET A 1 -4.08 21.23 -1.83
N LYS A 2 -4.90 20.34 -1.24
CA LYS A 2 -4.37 19.39 -0.26
C LYS A 2 -3.58 18.30 -0.96
N ARG A 3 -2.61 17.72 -0.26
CA ARG A 3 -1.73 16.64 -0.75
C ARG A 3 -2.50 15.39 -1.16
N ILE A 4 -1.99 14.65 -2.14
CA ILE A 4 -2.44 13.31 -2.51
C ILE A 4 -1.41 12.30 -2.00
N ALA A 5 -1.84 11.30 -1.23
CA ALA A 5 -0.99 10.20 -0.82
C ALA A 5 -1.17 9.00 -1.72
N PHE A 6 -0.07 8.40 -2.19
CA PHE A 6 -0.03 7.09 -2.84
C PHE A 6 0.43 6.05 -1.83
N VAL A 7 -0.38 5.03 -1.60
CA VAL A 7 -0.13 4.00 -0.59
C VAL A 7 0.17 2.66 -1.27
N ALA A 8 1.37 2.13 -1.02
CA ALA A 8 1.82 0.86 -1.61
C ALA A 8 2.59 0.02 -0.57
N PRO A 9 2.61 -1.33 -0.72
CA PRO A 9 3.32 -2.20 0.21
C PRO A 9 4.83 -1.99 0.20
N TRP A 10 5.41 -1.67 -0.94
CA TRP A 10 6.81 -1.29 -1.14
C TRP A 10 6.93 -0.22 -2.21
N TYR A 11 8.03 0.49 -2.21
CA TYR A 11 8.37 1.46 -3.25
C TYR A 11 9.89 1.56 -3.41
N GLY A 12 10.33 1.72 -4.67
CA GLY A 12 11.73 2.01 -5.02
C GLY A 12 11.85 2.35 -6.50
N ASP A 13 12.83 3.20 -6.80
CA ASP A 13 13.01 3.76 -8.15
C ASP A 13 13.28 2.68 -9.23
N ASN A 14 13.83 1.54 -8.86
CA ASN A 14 14.27 0.50 -9.78
C ASN A 14 13.60 -0.87 -9.52
N ILE A 15 12.52 -0.93 -8.74
CA ILE A 15 11.83 -2.20 -8.47
C ILE A 15 11.06 -2.62 -9.73
N PRO A 16 11.29 -3.84 -10.27
CA PRO A 16 10.53 -4.35 -11.41
C PRO A 16 9.11 -4.75 -10.98
N GLY A 17 8.17 -4.71 -11.92
CA GLY A 17 6.78 -5.12 -11.75
C GLY A 17 5.82 -4.14 -12.39
N GLY A 18 4.62 -4.64 -12.78
CA GLY A 18 3.60 -3.84 -13.45
C GLY A 18 3.00 -2.77 -12.54
N ALA A 19 2.59 -3.16 -11.33
CA ALA A 19 2.03 -2.24 -10.34
C ALA A 19 3.05 -1.18 -9.91
N GLU A 20 4.32 -1.58 -9.73
CA GLU A 20 5.43 -0.69 -9.38
C GLU A 20 5.73 0.31 -10.50
N ALA A 21 5.72 -0.15 -11.75
CA ALA A 21 5.91 0.72 -12.91
C ALA A 21 4.74 1.71 -13.07
N ALA A 22 3.51 1.24 -12.88
CA ALA A 22 2.31 2.08 -12.91
C ALA A 22 2.37 3.15 -11.79
N LEU A 23 2.70 2.75 -10.57
CA LEU A 23 2.85 3.69 -9.45
C LEU A 23 3.88 4.76 -9.76
N ARG A 24 5.09 4.38 -10.19
CA ARG A 24 6.14 5.35 -10.56
C ARG A 24 5.70 6.27 -11.69
N GLY A 25 5.14 5.70 -12.77
CA GLY A 25 4.69 6.48 -13.91
C GLY A 25 3.65 7.54 -13.54
N ILE A 26 2.64 7.14 -12.76
CA ILE A 26 1.58 8.06 -12.30
C ILE A 26 2.17 9.14 -11.38
N THR A 27 2.95 8.74 -10.37
CA THR A 27 3.50 9.70 -9.40
C THR A 27 4.48 10.66 -10.04
N ASP A 28 5.35 10.20 -10.93
CA ASP A 28 6.30 11.05 -11.65
C ASP A 28 5.59 12.10 -12.53
N HIS A 29 4.54 11.69 -13.25
CA HIS A 29 3.77 12.63 -14.09
C HIS A 29 3.00 13.65 -13.27
N LEU A 30 2.34 13.24 -12.20
CA LEU A 30 1.60 14.17 -11.33
C LEU A 30 2.54 15.14 -10.61
N PHE A 31 3.68 14.65 -10.15
CA PHE A 31 4.69 15.50 -9.50
C PHE A 31 5.29 16.52 -10.49
N ALA A 32 5.63 16.09 -11.72
CA ALA A 32 6.10 16.97 -12.78
C ALA A 32 5.05 18.01 -13.19
N ALA A 33 3.75 17.68 -13.08
CA ALA A 33 2.65 18.63 -13.29
C ALA A 33 2.43 19.61 -12.10
N GLY A 34 3.29 19.57 -11.08
CA GLY A 34 3.24 20.48 -9.93
C GLY A 34 2.23 20.08 -8.85
N MET A 35 1.73 18.84 -8.86
CA MET A 35 0.83 18.38 -7.81
C MET A 35 1.60 18.03 -6.52
N ASP A 36 1.05 18.43 -5.38
CA ASP A 36 1.60 18.05 -4.06
C ASP A 36 1.24 16.60 -3.76
N ILE A 37 2.21 15.71 -3.91
CA ILE A 37 2.05 14.28 -3.69
C ILE A 37 3.07 13.73 -2.68
N GLU A 38 2.74 12.62 -2.04
CA GLU A 38 3.61 11.87 -1.13
C GLU A 38 3.37 10.36 -1.32
N ILE A 39 4.44 9.56 -1.21
CA ILE A 39 4.34 8.10 -1.22
C ILE A 39 4.43 7.58 0.21
N LEU A 40 3.40 6.87 0.65
CA LEU A 40 3.34 6.17 1.92
C LEU A 40 3.57 4.68 1.68
N THR A 41 4.63 4.13 2.25
CA THR A 41 5.02 2.73 1.99
C THR A 41 5.61 2.08 3.23
N THR A 42 5.89 0.78 3.15
CA THR A 42 6.51 0.07 4.26
C THR A 42 8.04 0.01 4.12
N THR A 43 8.67 -0.62 5.09
CA THR A 43 10.11 -0.93 5.10
C THR A 43 10.49 -2.18 4.32
N VAL A 44 9.52 -2.87 3.69
CA VAL A 44 9.77 -3.99 2.78
C VAL A 44 10.41 -3.51 1.49
N GLU A 45 11.35 -4.30 0.95
CA GLU A 45 12.09 -3.91 -0.24
C GLU A 45 11.27 -4.09 -1.52
N LYS A 46 10.74 -5.30 -1.75
CA LYS A 46 10.06 -5.69 -3.00
C LYS A 46 9.26 -6.98 -2.83
N PHE A 47 8.53 -7.37 -3.87
CA PHE A 47 7.70 -8.58 -3.89
C PHE A 47 8.46 -9.87 -3.50
N THR A 48 9.66 -10.06 -4.02
CA THR A 48 10.46 -11.27 -3.79
C THR A 48 11.29 -11.24 -2.49
N ALA A 49 11.18 -10.18 -1.69
CA ALA A 49 11.88 -10.05 -0.41
C ALA A 49 11.18 -10.83 0.71
N ASP A 50 11.85 -11.00 1.83
CA ASP A 50 11.21 -11.49 3.06
C ASP A 50 10.30 -10.39 3.64
N TRP A 51 8.99 -10.56 3.53
CA TRP A 51 8.00 -9.58 4.02
C TRP A 51 7.86 -9.54 5.55
N ASN A 52 8.65 -10.33 6.26
CA ASN A 52 8.76 -10.29 7.72
C ASN A 52 10.00 -9.54 8.21
N LYS A 53 10.71 -8.86 7.28
CA LYS A 53 11.95 -8.15 7.54
C LYS A 53 11.86 -6.68 7.12
N ASP A 54 12.33 -5.79 7.99
CA ASP A 54 12.55 -4.39 7.64
C ASP A 54 13.88 -4.27 6.86
N PHE A 55 13.82 -3.93 5.57
CA PHE A 55 14.98 -3.68 4.72
C PHE A 55 15.43 -2.22 4.78
N TYR A 56 14.47 -1.32 5.00
CA TYR A 56 14.75 0.10 5.18
C TYR A 56 14.49 0.51 6.62
N LYS A 57 15.10 1.59 7.07
CA LYS A 57 14.70 2.23 8.34
C LYS A 57 13.38 2.97 8.14
N PRO A 58 12.47 2.98 9.13
CA PRO A 58 11.31 3.88 9.10
C PRO A 58 11.75 5.33 9.05
N GLY A 59 10.97 6.17 8.36
CA GLY A 59 11.30 7.60 8.26
C GLY A 59 10.94 8.22 6.92
N SER A 60 11.40 9.43 6.70
CA SER A 60 11.18 10.21 5.49
C SER A 60 12.37 10.11 4.55
N TYR A 61 12.07 9.95 3.28
CA TYR A 61 13.01 9.80 2.18
C TYR A 61 12.52 10.63 0.98
N THR A 62 13.31 10.63 -0.08
CA THR A 62 12.97 11.28 -1.34
C THR A 62 13.31 10.34 -2.50
N SER A 63 12.44 10.24 -3.49
CA SER A 63 12.73 9.51 -4.73
C SER A 63 13.79 10.23 -5.56
N LYS A 64 14.32 9.59 -6.59
CA LYS A 64 15.26 10.22 -7.53
C LYS A 64 14.68 11.47 -8.22
N ASN A 65 13.36 11.55 -8.36
CA ASN A 65 12.65 12.66 -9.00
C ASN A 65 12.15 13.72 -7.99
N GLY A 66 12.53 13.61 -6.70
CA GLY A 66 12.17 14.59 -5.67
C GLY A 66 10.86 14.33 -4.93
N ILE A 67 10.15 13.23 -5.22
CA ILE A 67 8.87 12.92 -4.58
C ILE A 67 9.11 12.50 -3.12
N PRO A 68 8.43 13.10 -2.13
CA PRO A 68 8.50 12.68 -0.74
C PRO A 68 8.03 11.24 -0.55
N ILE A 69 8.79 10.46 0.21
CA ILE A 69 8.48 9.07 0.56
C ILE A 69 8.51 8.94 2.07
N ARG A 70 7.49 8.35 2.65
CA ARG A 70 7.46 7.99 4.06
C ARG A 70 7.36 6.49 4.22
N ARG A 71 8.32 5.90 4.98
CA ARG A 71 8.38 4.46 5.23
C ARG A 71 7.95 4.14 6.65
N PHE A 72 7.06 3.16 6.77
CA PHE A 72 6.52 2.68 8.02
C PHE A 72 7.00 1.27 8.32
N LYS A 73 7.28 1.01 9.59
CA LYS A 73 7.69 -0.31 10.07
C LYS A 73 6.59 -1.34 9.83
N ILE A 74 6.99 -2.54 9.44
CA ILE A 74 6.07 -3.68 9.37
C ILE A 74 5.84 -4.31 10.74
N ARG A 75 4.65 -4.85 10.94
CA ARG A 75 4.37 -5.75 12.06
C ARG A 75 4.90 -7.13 11.71
N LYS A 76 5.93 -7.56 12.42
CA LYS A 76 6.46 -8.93 12.28
C LYS A 76 5.41 -9.95 12.71
N ARG A 77 5.22 -10.98 11.89
CA ARG A 77 4.33 -12.09 12.18
C ARG A 77 5.10 -13.24 12.85
N ASN A 78 4.42 -13.96 13.72
CA ASN A 78 4.93 -15.24 14.19
C ASN A 78 4.71 -16.27 13.07
N THR A 79 5.73 -16.54 12.26
CA THR A 79 5.65 -17.42 11.09
C THR A 79 5.25 -18.86 11.47
N ALA A 80 5.72 -19.40 12.59
CA ALA A 80 5.39 -20.75 13.02
C ALA A 80 3.90 -20.91 13.37
N ALA A 81 3.32 -19.97 14.12
CA ALA A 81 1.89 -19.99 14.43
C ALA A 81 1.04 -19.69 13.20
N PHE A 82 1.56 -18.86 12.30
CA PHE A 82 0.87 -18.40 11.12
C PHE A 82 0.83 -19.47 10.02
N ASP A 83 1.92 -20.15 9.80
CA ASP A 83 2.04 -21.18 8.78
C ASP A 83 1.20 -22.44 9.12
N ALA A 84 1.10 -22.79 10.39
CA ALA A 84 0.28 -23.91 10.84
C ALA A 84 -1.24 -23.70 10.61
N VAL A 85 -1.73 -22.48 10.84
CA VAL A 85 -3.17 -22.14 10.76
C VAL A 85 -3.56 -21.59 9.38
N ASN A 86 -2.64 -20.97 8.66
CA ASN A 86 -2.94 -20.08 7.57
C ASN A 86 -2.38 -20.48 6.21
N ALA A 87 -1.61 -21.55 6.10
CA ALA A 87 -1.08 -22.03 4.82
C ALA A 87 -2.17 -22.20 3.74
N LYS A 88 -3.41 -22.53 4.16
CA LYS A 88 -4.56 -22.68 3.24
C LYS A 88 -5.37 -21.40 3.03
N LEU A 89 -5.40 -20.47 3.98
CA LEU A 89 -6.23 -19.25 3.92
C LEU A 89 -5.44 -18.03 3.43
N ILE A 90 -4.18 -17.93 3.78
CA ILE A 90 -3.37 -16.73 3.54
C ILE A 90 -2.65 -16.76 2.20
N GLN A 91 -2.29 -17.94 1.69
CA GLN A 91 -1.87 -18.07 0.29
C GLN A 91 -2.92 -17.52 -0.68
N LYS A 92 -4.17 -17.42 -0.23
CA LYS A 92 -5.30 -16.95 -1.05
C LYS A 92 -5.74 -15.51 -0.79
N SER A 93 -5.36 -14.86 0.29
CA SER A 93 -5.92 -13.55 0.63
C SER A 93 -4.90 -12.39 0.66
N GLY A 94 -3.61 -12.66 0.79
CA GLY A 94 -2.59 -11.61 0.90
C GLY A 94 -2.74 -10.65 2.10
N LEU A 95 -3.87 -10.68 2.79
CA LEU A 95 -4.33 -9.69 3.76
C LEU A 95 -3.40 -9.48 4.96
N THR A 96 -2.66 -10.52 5.31
CA THR A 96 -1.82 -10.51 6.50
C THR A 96 -0.33 -10.53 6.18
N LEU A 97 0.02 -10.57 4.90
CA LEU A 97 1.39 -10.75 4.45
C LEU A 97 2.25 -9.51 4.68
N ILE A 98 1.69 -8.32 4.46
CA ILE A 98 2.36 -7.05 4.78
C ILE A 98 1.38 -6.21 5.58
N ASN A 99 1.72 -5.97 6.84
CA ASN A 99 0.89 -5.23 7.76
C ASN A 99 1.73 -4.18 8.48
N SER A 100 1.27 -2.94 8.48
CA SER A 100 1.93 -1.82 9.13
C SER A 100 0.92 -0.97 9.92
N PRO A 101 0.69 -1.28 11.21
CA PRO A 101 -0.17 -0.47 12.08
C PRO A 101 0.24 0.99 12.08
N ASP A 102 1.53 1.30 12.13
CA ASP A 102 2.06 2.67 12.12
C ASP A 102 1.61 3.45 10.86
N LEU A 103 1.50 2.79 9.71
CA LEU A 103 0.96 3.39 8.49
C LEU A 103 -0.51 3.75 8.65
N TYR A 104 -1.32 2.85 9.22
CA TYR A 104 -2.76 3.10 9.38
C TYR A 104 -3.05 4.16 10.43
N ASP A 105 -2.28 4.20 11.51
CA ASP A 105 -2.36 5.26 12.52
C ASP A 105 -1.99 6.61 11.91
N TYR A 106 -0.90 6.67 11.15
CA TYR A 106 -0.52 7.87 10.43
C TYR A 106 -1.64 8.37 9.48
N ILE A 107 -2.26 7.47 8.71
CA ILE A 107 -3.37 7.83 7.82
C ILE A 107 -4.52 8.42 8.64
N ARG A 108 -4.96 7.76 9.72
CA ARG A 108 -6.06 8.23 10.59
C ARG A 108 -5.79 9.61 11.18
N GLU A 109 -4.60 9.82 11.70
CA GLU A 109 -4.21 11.06 12.39
C GLU A 109 -4.02 12.23 11.42
N ASN A 110 -3.58 11.95 10.20
CA ASN A 110 -3.19 12.99 9.23
C ASN A 110 -4.17 13.16 8.06
N ARG A 111 -5.26 12.39 7.98
CA ARG A 111 -6.18 12.39 6.83
C ARG A 111 -6.73 13.78 6.46
N ALA A 112 -6.84 14.69 7.42
CA ALA A 112 -7.30 16.07 7.17
C ALA A 112 -6.34 16.89 6.29
N GLN A 113 -5.07 16.49 6.18
CA GLN A 113 -4.05 17.15 5.37
C GLN A 113 -4.07 16.68 3.90
N TYR A 114 -4.76 15.55 3.62
CA TYR A 114 -4.80 14.93 2.30
C TYR A 114 -6.16 15.13 1.62
N SER A 115 -6.15 15.27 0.31
CA SER A 115 -7.35 15.24 -0.52
C SER A 115 -7.88 13.82 -0.66
N CYS A 116 -6.98 12.87 -0.93
CA CYS A 116 -7.28 11.45 -1.02
C CYS A 116 -6.03 10.60 -0.79
N PHE A 117 -6.28 9.30 -0.58
CA PHE A 117 -5.26 8.25 -0.49
C PHE A 117 -5.48 7.26 -1.63
N VAL A 118 -4.51 7.13 -2.52
CA VAL A 118 -4.56 6.22 -3.67
C VAL A 118 -3.82 4.94 -3.32
N PHE A 119 -4.54 3.84 -3.19
CA PHE A 119 -4.01 2.53 -2.83
C PHE A 119 -3.68 1.69 -4.05
N ILE A 120 -2.51 1.03 -4.06
CA ILE A 120 -2.05 0.17 -5.14
C ILE A 120 -1.12 -0.94 -4.61
N PRO A 121 -1.30 -2.22 -5.00
CA PRO A 121 -2.47 -2.87 -5.56
C PRO A 121 -3.48 -3.31 -4.49
N TYR A 122 -4.58 -4.00 -4.89
CA TYR A 122 -5.69 -4.34 -3.99
C TYR A 122 -5.38 -5.38 -2.91
N MET A 123 -4.50 -6.34 -3.19
CA MET A 123 -4.39 -7.62 -2.50
C MET A 123 -3.60 -7.62 -1.20
N PHE A 124 -2.96 -6.51 -0.82
CA PHE A 124 -2.09 -6.45 0.37
C PHE A 124 -2.79 -5.85 1.60
N GLY A 125 -2.27 -6.22 2.77
CA GLY A 125 -2.75 -5.67 4.04
C GLY A 125 -2.67 -4.14 4.10
N THR A 126 -1.67 -3.53 3.47
CA THR A 126 -1.55 -2.07 3.34
C THR A 126 -2.78 -1.43 2.69
N THR A 127 -3.38 -2.08 1.70
CA THR A 127 -4.62 -1.62 1.07
C THR A 127 -5.84 -1.97 1.91
N TYR A 128 -5.99 -3.23 2.32
CA TYR A 128 -7.16 -3.68 3.06
C TYR A 128 -7.40 -2.86 4.35
N TRP A 129 -6.37 -2.69 5.16
CA TRP A 129 -6.47 -1.94 6.41
C TRP A 129 -6.36 -0.43 6.20
N GLY A 130 -5.58 -0.01 5.19
CA GLY A 130 -5.41 1.40 4.86
C GLY A 130 -6.69 2.07 4.39
N VAL A 131 -7.48 1.42 3.53
CA VAL A 131 -8.79 1.91 3.09
C VAL A 131 -9.71 2.18 4.28
N GLN A 132 -9.74 1.27 5.25
CA GLN A 132 -10.55 1.42 6.45
C GLN A 132 -10.06 2.54 7.39
N ALA A 133 -8.82 3.00 7.24
CA ALA A 133 -8.27 4.12 8.01
C ALA A 133 -8.70 5.50 7.48
N CYS A 134 -9.19 5.58 6.23
CA CYS A 134 -9.60 6.83 5.57
C CYS A 134 -10.94 6.70 4.80
N PRO A 135 -12.05 6.38 5.49
CA PRO A 135 -13.36 6.24 4.83
C PRO A 135 -13.71 7.48 4.01
N GLY A 136 -14.18 7.27 2.78
CA GLY A 136 -14.57 8.35 1.85
C GLY A 136 -13.42 9.13 1.20
N GLN A 137 -12.15 8.84 1.56
CA GLN A 137 -10.97 9.44 0.95
C GLN A 137 -10.06 8.42 0.23
N ALA A 138 -10.44 7.15 0.24
CA ALA A 138 -9.67 6.09 -0.42
C ALA A 138 -10.04 5.98 -1.91
N VAL A 139 -9.04 5.94 -2.77
CA VAL A 139 -9.15 5.59 -4.20
C VAL A 139 -8.31 4.34 -4.43
N LEU A 140 -8.77 3.42 -5.26
CA LEU A 140 -8.09 2.16 -5.50
C LEU A 140 -7.63 2.05 -6.95
N ILE A 141 -6.35 1.75 -7.15
CA ILE A 141 -5.80 1.23 -8.40
C ILE A 141 -5.55 -0.27 -8.18
N PRO A 142 -6.47 -1.14 -8.58
CA PRO A 142 -6.45 -2.52 -8.10
C PRO A 142 -5.35 -3.38 -8.71
N CYS A 143 -4.94 -3.13 -9.96
CA CYS A 143 -4.03 -3.99 -10.71
C CYS A 143 -4.52 -5.45 -10.73
N PHE A 144 -5.77 -5.66 -11.10
CA PHE A 144 -6.38 -6.99 -11.13
C PHE A 144 -5.70 -7.93 -12.13
N HIS A 145 -5.56 -9.17 -11.70
CA HIS A 145 -5.33 -10.33 -12.55
C HIS A 145 -6.50 -11.31 -12.37
N ASP A 146 -6.59 -12.36 -13.18
CA ASP A 146 -7.62 -13.39 -13.02
C ASP A 146 -7.22 -14.37 -11.91
N GLU A 147 -7.42 -13.95 -10.67
CA GLU A 147 -7.06 -14.69 -9.47
C GLU A 147 -8.30 -14.99 -8.63
N SER A 148 -8.39 -16.20 -8.12
CA SER A 148 -9.54 -16.64 -7.31
C SER A 148 -9.76 -15.78 -6.05
N TYR A 149 -8.71 -15.21 -5.48
CA TYR A 149 -8.82 -14.36 -4.30
C TYR A 149 -9.37 -12.96 -4.58
N ALA A 150 -9.30 -12.47 -5.82
CA ALA A 150 -9.95 -11.20 -6.20
C ALA A 150 -11.47 -11.24 -5.99
N HIS A 151 -12.06 -12.43 -6.07
CA HIS A 151 -13.50 -12.67 -5.91
C HIS A 151 -13.91 -12.99 -4.46
N MET A 152 -12.99 -13.00 -3.50
CA MET A 152 -13.31 -13.32 -2.10
C MET A 152 -14.19 -12.22 -1.47
N LYS A 153 -15.16 -12.65 -0.64
CA LYS A 153 -16.07 -11.73 0.08
C LYS A 153 -15.33 -10.67 0.89
N THR A 154 -14.15 -10.99 1.41
CA THR A 154 -13.30 -10.08 2.18
C THR A 154 -12.95 -8.82 1.40
N PHE A 155 -12.66 -8.94 0.10
CA PHE A 155 -12.33 -7.78 -0.73
C PHE A 155 -13.54 -6.95 -1.15
N ARG A 156 -14.77 -7.49 -1.05
CA ARG A 156 -15.98 -6.70 -1.29
C ARG A 156 -16.07 -5.50 -0.35
N THR A 157 -15.70 -5.67 0.90
CA THR A 157 -15.63 -4.57 1.88
C THR A 157 -14.68 -3.47 1.39
N VAL A 158 -13.48 -3.85 0.95
CA VAL A 158 -12.51 -2.88 0.40
C VAL A 158 -13.11 -2.13 -0.79
N TYR A 159 -13.74 -2.85 -1.72
CA TYR A 159 -14.28 -2.25 -2.93
C TYR A 159 -15.49 -1.34 -2.67
N SER A 160 -16.29 -1.64 -1.63
CA SER A 160 -17.44 -0.81 -1.25
C SER A 160 -17.06 0.43 -0.42
N GLU A 161 -15.92 0.43 0.23
CA GLU A 161 -15.46 1.52 1.10
C GLU A 161 -14.65 2.60 0.36
N VAL A 162 -14.24 2.33 -0.89
CA VAL A 162 -13.47 3.31 -1.66
C VAL A 162 -14.39 4.35 -2.32
N ALA A 163 -13.89 5.58 -2.40
CA ALA A 163 -14.57 6.68 -3.10
C ALA A 163 -14.56 6.50 -4.64
N GLY A 164 -13.63 5.68 -5.15
CA GLY A 164 -13.54 5.34 -6.57
C GLY A 164 -12.45 4.33 -6.87
N MET A 165 -12.51 3.75 -8.08
CA MET A 165 -11.48 2.88 -8.67
C MET A 165 -11.03 3.44 -10.01
N LEU A 166 -9.73 3.29 -10.30
CA LEU A 166 -9.09 3.72 -11.55
C LEU A 166 -8.51 2.51 -12.29
#